data_b7b27d0c13b244cab6710faf3a364322
#
_entry.id   b7b27d0c13b244cab6710faf3a364322
#
_cell.length_a   1.000
_cell.length_b   1.000
_cell.length_c   1.000
_cell.angle_alpha   90.00
_cell.angle_beta   90.00
_cell.angle_gamma   90.00
#
_symmetry.space_group_name_H-M   'P 1'
#
loop_
_entity.id
_entity.type
_entity.pdbx_description
1 polymer ?
#
loop_
_entity_poly.entity_id
_entity_poly.type
_entity_poly.pdbx_seq_one_letter_code
_entity_poly.pdbx_strand_id
1 'polypeptide(L)'
;GIAIAVSSLGIEVGSRLPLDMASTPHLGKLSKWTAISGAAVSTGMGSRTASGLAALLFMSGIRLGYWMERLLAPASTPGKSPRWARILDFAPKPLAIVAECFGRFPGLSSPIWYLSDGGHFDNTAIHALLKRRARIIIAADCGADPSYLFADLESLVRKAKIDFDATIEFLDSESANDAALAGILGTPESIGPDPGSRWLVLGRIRYCDDSIGTLLLVKPRRLESMPFDMLAYADRNPNSPQQTTGDQFFDEAQWESY
;
A
#
# COMPACT_ATOMS: atom_id res chain seq x y z
N GLY A 1 -1.04 -6.19 -10.09
CA GLY A 1 -1.55 -4.82 -9.98
C GLY A 1 -0.53 -3.82 -10.47
N ILE A 2 -0.96 -2.61 -10.70
CA ILE A 2 -0.08 -1.50 -11.11
C ILE A 2 -0.42 -0.33 -10.21
N ALA A 3 0.59 0.28 -9.58
CA ALA A 3 0.41 1.42 -8.72
C ALA A 3 -0.02 2.66 -9.52
N ILE A 4 -0.99 3.39 -8.97
CA ILE A 4 -1.34 4.74 -9.41
C ILE A 4 -1.08 5.67 -8.24
N ALA A 5 -0.24 6.67 -8.43
CA ALA A 5 0.04 7.69 -7.43
C ALA A 5 -0.52 9.04 -7.89
N VAL A 6 -1.21 9.73 -6.99
CA VAL A 6 -1.76 11.06 -7.22
C VAL A 6 -1.08 12.07 -6.31
N SER A 7 -0.53 13.10 -6.88
CA SER A 7 0.23 14.14 -6.16
C SER A 7 -0.04 15.52 -6.76
N SER A 8 0.56 16.55 -6.17
CA SER A 8 0.54 17.91 -6.72
C SER A 8 1.23 18.03 -8.09
N LEU A 9 2.08 17.05 -8.43
CA LEU A 9 2.77 16.98 -9.73
C LEU A 9 1.93 16.30 -10.81
N GLY A 10 0.78 15.69 -10.44
CA GLY A 10 -0.09 14.99 -11.38
C GLY A 10 -0.35 13.54 -10.98
N ILE A 11 -0.75 12.72 -11.95
CA ILE A 11 -1.07 11.31 -11.79
C ILE A 11 0.02 10.47 -12.46
N GLU A 12 0.61 9.57 -11.70
CA GLU A 12 1.59 8.61 -12.17
C GLU A 12 0.97 7.22 -12.29
N VAL A 13 1.25 6.51 -13.38
CA VAL A 13 0.78 5.15 -13.62
C VAL A 13 1.97 4.23 -13.86
N GLY A 14 2.22 3.34 -12.90
CA GLY A 14 3.37 2.44 -12.93
C GLY A 14 4.70 3.23 -13.02
N SER A 15 5.55 2.91 -14.01
CA SER A 15 6.84 3.59 -14.22
C SER A 15 6.75 4.86 -15.09
N ARG A 16 5.57 5.23 -15.57
CA ARG A 16 5.41 6.38 -16.47
C ARG A 16 5.52 7.71 -15.75
N LEU A 17 5.95 8.74 -16.48
CA LEU A 17 6.02 10.12 -15.99
C LEU A 17 4.63 10.64 -15.59
N PRO A 18 4.56 11.61 -14.67
CA PRO A 18 3.30 12.21 -14.25
C PRO A 18 2.50 12.76 -15.44
N LEU A 19 1.19 12.51 -15.42
CA LEU A 19 0.23 13.20 -16.27
C LEU A 19 -0.20 14.48 -15.53
N ASP A 20 -0.07 15.62 -16.20
CA ASP A 20 -0.52 16.88 -15.63
C ASP A 20 -2.05 16.87 -15.40
N MET A 21 -2.48 17.10 -14.17
CA MET A 21 -3.89 17.18 -13.82
C MET A 21 -4.61 18.37 -14.49
N ALA A 22 -3.90 19.45 -14.75
CA ALA A 22 -4.47 20.62 -15.42
C ALA A 22 -4.84 20.33 -16.89
N SER A 23 -4.08 19.44 -17.54
CA SER A 23 -4.35 19.02 -18.93
C SER A 23 -5.48 17.97 -19.04
N THR A 24 -5.98 17.46 -17.92
CA THR A 24 -6.97 16.38 -17.87
C THR A 24 -8.10 16.66 -16.87
N PRO A 25 -8.93 17.70 -17.12
CA PRO A 25 -9.98 18.14 -16.17
C PRO A 25 -11.04 17.08 -15.84
N HIS A 26 -11.20 16.05 -16.66
CA HIS A 26 -12.08 14.92 -16.43
C HIS A 26 -11.60 13.95 -15.35
N LEU A 27 -10.36 14.08 -14.87
CA LEU A 27 -9.81 13.24 -13.80
C LEU A 27 -10.44 13.53 -12.42
N GLY A 28 -11.17 14.63 -12.31
CA GLY A 28 -11.97 14.92 -11.13
C GLY A 28 -11.19 15.52 -9.97
N LYS A 29 -11.86 15.67 -8.86
CA LYS A 29 -11.33 16.27 -7.63
C LYS A 29 -10.44 15.27 -6.86
N LEU A 30 -9.51 15.79 -6.06
CA LEU A 30 -8.67 14.97 -5.17
C LEU A 30 -9.51 14.07 -4.25
N SER A 31 -10.67 14.56 -3.77
CA SER A 31 -11.60 13.77 -2.94
C SER A 31 -12.07 12.47 -3.61
N LYS A 32 -12.23 12.46 -4.93
CA LYS A 32 -12.55 11.23 -5.68
C LYS A 32 -11.41 10.20 -5.58
N TRP A 33 -10.17 10.63 -5.73
CA TRP A 33 -8.99 9.78 -5.63
C TRP A 33 -8.79 9.25 -4.21
N THR A 34 -9.04 10.09 -3.21
CA THR A 34 -9.03 9.67 -1.80
C THR A 34 -10.09 8.60 -1.55
N ALA A 35 -11.32 8.77 -2.07
CA ALA A 35 -12.37 7.77 -1.94
C ALA A 35 -12.02 6.44 -2.66
N ILE A 36 -11.40 6.50 -3.83
CA ILE A 36 -10.93 5.30 -4.54
C ILE A 36 -9.82 4.61 -3.76
N SER A 37 -8.89 5.38 -3.18
CA SER A 37 -7.79 4.83 -2.37
C SER A 37 -8.28 4.19 -1.08
N GLY A 38 -9.43 4.56 -0.56
CA GLY A 38 -10.05 3.93 0.62
C GLY A 38 -10.99 2.77 0.29
N ALA A 39 -11.01 2.26 -0.95
CA ALA A 39 -11.89 1.16 -1.39
C ALA A 39 -11.37 -0.22 -0.91
N ALA A 40 -11.20 -0.38 0.41
CA ALA A 40 -10.56 -1.53 1.05
C ALA A 40 -11.23 -2.88 0.74
N VAL A 41 -12.57 -2.88 0.56
CA VAL A 41 -13.31 -4.09 0.16
C VAL A 41 -13.75 -3.95 -1.29
N SER A 42 -13.09 -4.69 -2.17
CA SER A 42 -13.39 -4.66 -3.59
C SER A 42 -13.25 -6.05 -4.21
N THR A 43 -13.87 -6.25 -5.36
CA THR A 43 -13.78 -7.50 -6.14
C THR A 43 -12.37 -7.75 -6.69
N GLY A 44 -11.58 -6.67 -6.86
CA GLY A 44 -10.18 -6.72 -7.31
C GLY A 44 -9.23 -6.28 -6.21
N MET A 45 -8.67 -7.23 -5.45
CA MET A 45 -7.76 -7.01 -4.32
C MET A 45 -6.30 -7.36 -4.67
N GLY A 46 -5.84 -6.98 -5.85
CA GLY A 46 -4.45 -7.23 -6.26
C GLY A 46 -4.08 -8.72 -6.24
N SER A 47 -3.02 -9.07 -5.52
CA SER A 47 -2.55 -10.46 -5.38
C SER A 47 -3.52 -11.38 -4.63
N ARG A 48 -4.45 -10.83 -3.85
CA ARG A 48 -5.47 -11.58 -3.10
C ARG A 48 -6.77 -11.78 -3.89
N THR A 49 -6.82 -11.37 -5.16
CA THR A 49 -8.01 -11.57 -6.00
C THR A 49 -8.24 -13.04 -6.27
N ALA A 50 -9.40 -13.55 -5.85
CA ALA A 50 -9.86 -14.90 -6.15
C ALA A 50 -11.26 -14.85 -6.77
N SER A 51 -11.49 -15.61 -7.87
CA SER A 51 -12.76 -15.54 -8.61
C SER A 51 -13.98 -15.88 -7.74
N GLY A 52 -13.87 -16.83 -6.82
CA GLY A 52 -14.97 -17.16 -5.90
C GLY A 52 -15.29 -16.04 -4.93
N LEU A 53 -14.27 -15.40 -4.35
CA LEU A 53 -14.43 -14.25 -3.46
C LEU A 53 -14.95 -13.04 -4.23
N ALA A 54 -14.44 -12.78 -5.45
CA ALA A 54 -14.93 -11.71 -6.30
C ALA A 54 -16.42 -11.87 -6.63
N ALA A 55 -16.85 -13.08 -6.97
CA ALA A 55 -18.27 -13.39 -7.23
C ALA A 55 -19.12 -13.19 -5.96
N LEU A 56 -18.65 -13.62 -4.80
CA LEU A 56 -19.36 -13.42 -3.53
C LEU A 56 -19.53 -11.93 -3.19
N LEU A 57 -18.45 -11.15 -3.26
CA LEU A 57 -18.48 -9.72 -3.03
C LEU A 57 -19.36 -9.00 -4.05
N PHE A 58 -19.29 -9.41 -5.32
CA PHE A 58 -20.16 -8.89 -6.37
C PHE A 58 -21.64 -9.12 -6.08
N MET A 59 -22.01 -10.35 -5.72
CA MET A 59 -23.40 -10.76 -5.42
C MET A 59 -23.94 -10.09 -4.15
N SER A 60 -23.08 -9.84 -3.15
CA SER A 60 -23.46 -9.12 -1.92
C SER A 60 -23.60 -7.62 -2.10
N GLY A 61 -23.23 -7.07 -3.27
CA GLY A 61 -23.20 -5.64 -3.52
C GLY A 61 -22.04 -4.89 -2.85
N ILE A 62 -21.16 -5.58 -2.15
CA ILE A 62 -19.96 -4.99 -1.49
C ILE A 62 -18.85 -4.89 -2.53
N ARG A 63 -18.84 -3.78 -3.25
CA ARG A 63 -17.86 -3.53 -4.30
C ARG A 63 -17.51 -2.05 -4.36
N LEU A 64 -16.48 -1.66 -3.64
CA LEU A 64 -16.04 -0.27 -3.53
C LEU A 64 -15.09 0.17 -4.66
N GLY A 65 -14.63 -0.76 -5.48
CA GLY A 65 -13.75 -0.44 -6.62
C GLY A 65 -14.44 0.44 -7.67
N TYR A 66 -13.64 1.13 -8.45
CA TYR A 66 -14.09 2.12 -9.41
C TYR A 66 -13.61 1.83 -10.84
N TRP A 67 -14.53 1.79 -11.80
CA TRP A 67 -14.21 1.72 -13.22
C TRP A 67 -14.08 3.11 -13.83
N MET A 68 -12.97 3.37 -14.50
CA MET A 68 -12.73 4.62 -15.20
C MET A 68 -12.16 4.40 -16.59
N GLU A 69 -12.29 5.39 -17.44
CA GLU A 69 -11.65 5.40 -18.74
C GLU A 69 -10.13 5.47 -18.58
N ARG A 70 -9.43 4.82 -19.51
CA ARG A 70 -7.98 4.79 -19.53
C ARG A 70 -7.38 6.20 -19.60
N LEU A 71 -6.44 6.47 -18.68
CA LEU A 71 -5.75 7.76 -18.59
C LEU A 71 -4.67 7.95 -19.66
N LEU A 72 -4.12 6.85 -20.16
CA LEU A 72 -2.96 6.86 -21.04
C LEU A 72 -3.38 6.45 -22.47
N ALA A 73 -2.80 7.08 -23.47
CA ALA A 73 -2.89 6.57 -24.84
C ALA A 73 -2.39 5.11 -24.90
N PRO A 74 -2.92 4.26 -25.81
CA PRO A 74 -2.42 2.91 -25.95
C PRO A 74 -0.91 2.94 -26.15
N ALA A 75 -0.18 2.18 -25.34
CA ALA A 75 1.23 1.96 -25.61
C ALA A 75 1.31 1.30 -26.99
N SER A 76 2.16 1.81 -27.85
CA SER A 76 2.45 1.24 -29.18
C SER A 76 3.15 -0.13 -29.11
N THR A 77 3.39 -0.65 -27.92
CA THR A 77 3.89 -2.02 -27.72
C THR A 77 2.74 -3.00 -27.97
N PRO A 78 2.88 -3.91 -28.91
CA PRO A 78 1.92 -4.96 -29.16
C PRO A 78 2.04 -6.05 -28.10
N GLY A 79 1.68 -5.73 -26.87
CA GLY A 79 1.35 -6.75 -25.88
C GLY A 79 0.09 -7.46 -26.38
N LYS A 80 0.14 -8.78 -26.53
CA LYS A 80 -1.01 -9.60 -26.93
C LYS A 80 -2.10 -9.42 -25.87
N SER A 81 -2.99 -8.45 -26.05
CA SER A 81 -4.19 -8.36 -25.24
C SER A 81 -4.99 -9.65 -25.45
N PRO A 82 -5.46 -10.31 -24.39
CA PRO A 82 -6.27 -11.53 -24.53
C PRO A 82 -7.49 -11.22 -25.42
N ARG A 83 -7.92 -12.20 -26.22
CA ARG A 83 -9.03 -12.03 -27.19
C ARG A 83 -10.29 -11.43 -26.56
N TRP A 84 -10.60 -11.78 -25.30
CA TRP A 84 -11.74 -11.25 -24.57
C TRP A 84 -11.61 -9.75 -24.24
N ALA A 85 -10.38 -9.21 -24.10
CA ALA A 85 -10.18 -7.78 -23.86
C ALA A 85 -10.56 -6.93 -25.09
N ARG A 86 -10.51 -7.49 -26.30
CA ARG A 86 -10.99 -6.82 -27.53
C ARG A 86 -12.52 -6.69 -27.56
N ILE A 87 -13.23 -7.59 -26.88
CA ILE A 87 -14.70 -7.53 -26.77
C ILE A 87 -15.10 -6.34 -25.91
N LEU A 88 -14.26 -5.92 -24.94
CA LEU A 88 -14.47 -4.71 -24.17
C LEU A 88 -14.45 -3.42 -24.99
N ASP A 89 -13.83 -3.43 -26.17
CA ASP A 89 -13.82 -2.26 -27.06
C ASP A 89 -15.22 -1.99 -27.65
N PHE A 90 -16.05 -3.05 -27.78
CA PHE A 90 -17.40 -2.94 -28.35
C PHE A 90 -18.46 -2.53 -27.32
N ALA A 91 -18.39 -3.07 -26.09
CA ALA A 91 -19.35 -2.77 -25.02
C ALA A 91 -18.63 -2.70 -23.65
N PRO A 92 -17.87 -1.63 -23.39
CA PRO A 92 -16.92 -1.61 -22.27
C PRO A 92 -17.61 -1.71 -20.90
N LYS A 93 -18.74 -1.03 -20.69
CA LYS A 93 -19.40 -0.99 -19.37
C LYS A 93 -20.07 -2.30 -18.96
N PRO A 94 -20.99 -2.90 -19.74
CA PRO A 94 -21.62 -4.16 -19.35
C PRO A 94 -20.62 -5.32 -19.24
N LEU A 95 -19.61 -5.37 -20.11
CA LEU A 95 -18.59 -6.41 -20.05
C LEU A 95 -17.62 -6.23 -18.88
N ALA A 96 -17.38 -4.99 -18.44
CA ALA A 96 -16.65 -4.71 -17.20
C ALA A 96 -17.36 -5.32 -15.98
N ILE A 97 -18.67 -5.18 -15.90
CA ILE A 97 -19.49 -5.74 -14.81
C ILE A 97 -19.35 -7.28 -14.78
N VAL A 98 -19.43 -7.93 -15.93
CA VAL A 98 -19.24 -9.38 -16.02
C VAL A 98 -17.81 -9.80 -15.65
N ALA A 99 -16.80 -9.06 -16.14
CA ALA A 99 -15.41 -9.32 -15.82
C ALA A 99 -15.13 -9.16 -14.32
N GLU A 100 -15.72 -8.16 -13.69
CA GLU A 100 -15.64 -7.92 -12.24
C GLU A 100 -16.22 -9.08 -11.43
N CYS A 101 -17.37 -9.60 -11.82
CA CYS A 101 -18.00 -10.75 -11.17
C CYS A 101 -17.06 -11.98 -11.12
N PHE A 102 -16.26 -12.18 -12.14
CA PHE A 102 -15.29 -13.27 -12.20
C PHE A 102 -13.87 -12.89 -11.72
N GLY A 103 -13.68 -11.71 -11.16
CA GLY A 103 -12.38 -11.22 -10.73
C GLY A 103 -11.36 -11.09 -11.87
N ARG A 104 -11.82 -10.82 -13.10
CA ARG A 104 -10.99 -10.69 -14.29
C ARG A 104 -10.84 -9.23 -14.67
N PHE A 105 -9.66 -8.68 -14.43
CA PHE A 105 -9.36 -7.29 -14.70
C PHE A 105 -8.39 -7.19 -15.87
N PRO A 106 -8.83 -6.58 -16.99
CA PRO A 106 -7.96 -6.39 -18.16
C PRO A 106 -6.94 -5.30 -17.85
N GLY A 107 -5.66 -5.56 -17.95
CA GLY A 107 -4.57 -4.65 -17.61
C GLY A 107 -4.58 -3.30 -18.36
N LEU A 108 -3.44 -2.62 -18.43
CA LEU A 108 -3.28 -1.26 -18.97
C LEU A 108 -3.69 -1.09 -20.43
N SER A 109 -3.76 -2.17 -21.21
CA SER A 109 -4.19 -2.15 -22.61
C SER A 109 -5.70 -1.96 -22.81
N SER A 110 -6.50 -2.15 -21.75
CA SER A 110 -7.96 -1.97 -21.82
C SER A 110 -8.37 -0.51 -21.96
N PRO A 111 -9.48 -0.21 -22.67
CA PRO A 111 -10.04 1.15 -22.74
C PRO A 111 -10.56 1.63 -21.38
N ILE A 112 -10.87 0.71 -20.47
CA ILE A 112 -11.32 1.00 -19.11
C ILE A 112 -10.47 0.27 -18.10
N TRP A 113 -10.21 0.93 -16.97
CA TRP A 113 -9.43 0.42 -15.86
C TRP A 113 -10.27 0.26 -14.61
N TYR A 114 -10.01 -0.80 -13.86
CA TYR A 114 -10.54 -1.01 -12.53
C TYR A 114 -9.54 -0.51 -11.51
N LEU A 115 -9.99 0.40 -10.66
CA LEU A 115 -9.20 0.96 -9.57
C LEU A 115 -9.76 0.47 -8.23
N SER A 116 -8.87 0.17 -7.33
CA SER A 116 -9.18 -0.23 -5.95
C SER A 116 -8.22 0.43 -4.98
N ASP A 117 -8.32 0.08 -3.71
CA ASP A 117 -7.46 0.56 -2.64
C ASP A 117 -5.96 0.45 -2.99
N GLY A 118 -5.21 1.49 -2.68
CA GLY A 118 -3.76 1.53 -2.83
C GLY A 118 -3.07 0.46 -1.97
N GLY A 119 -3.60 0.13 -0.80
CA GLY A 119 -3.10 -0.91 0.09
C GLY A 119 -3.10 -2.32 -0.51
N HIS A 120 -3.94 -2.59 -1.53
CA HIS A 120 -3.88 -3.85 -2.28
C HIS A 120 -2.59 -4.01 -3.10
N PHE A 121 -1.88 -2.92 -3.32
CA PHE A 121 -0.58 -2.93 -3.98
C PHE A 121 0.55 -2.65 -3.00
N ASP A 122 0.51 -1.55 -2.28
CA ASP A 122 1.50 -1.13 -1.30
C ASP A 122 0.81 -0.35 -0.17
N ASN A 123 0.70 -1.00 0.99
CA ASN A 123 0.05 -0.43 2.18
C ASN A 123 0.94 0.59 2.91
N THR A 124 2.23 0.58 2.63
CA THR A 124 3.22 1.47 3.27
C THR A 124 3.43 2.79 2.54
N ALA A 125 2.97 2.90 1.28
CA ALA A 125 3.24 4.01 0.36
C ALA A 125 4.74 4.24 0.04
N ILE A 126 5.63 3.37 0.48
CA ILE A 126 7.08 3.49 0.28
C ILE A 126 7.47 3.23 -1.18
N HIS A 127 6.75 2.33 -1.89
CA HIS A 127 7.04 2.00 -3.28
C HIS A 127 7.13 3.23 -4.19
N ALA A 128 6.23 4.21 -4.00
CA ALA A 128 6.24 5.45 -4.77
C ALA A 128 7.47 6.33 -4.48
N LEU A 129 8.02 6.26 -3.27
CA LEU A 129 9.24 6.98 -2.88
C LEU A 129 10.50 6.28 -3.37
N LEU A 130 10.52 4.94 -3.36
CA LEU A 130 11.58 4.15 -3.98
C LEU A 130 11.70 4.42 -5.47
N LYS A 131 10.58 4.51 -6.18
CA LYS A 131 10.55 4.90 -7.59
C LYS A 131 11.25 6.25 -7.84
N ARG A 132 11.12 7.19 -6.90
CA ARG A 132 11.74 8.52 -6.96
C ARG A 132 13.19 8.54 -6.45
N ARG A 133 13.72 7.40 -6.02
CA ARG A 133 15.05 7.28 -5.42
C ARG A 133 15.26 8.26 -4.27
N ALA A 134 14.27 8.38 -3.41
CA ALA A 134 14.33 9.27 -2.27
C ALA A 134 15.53 8.88 -1.37
N ARG A 135 16.32 9.87 -0.97
CA ARG A 135 17.52 9.65 -0.13
C ARG A 135 17.15 9.30 1.31
N ILE A 136 16.03 9.83 1.79
CA ILE A 136 15.49 9.54 3.12
C ILE A 136 14.00 9.27 2.95
N ILE A 137 13.57 8.12 3.46
CA ILE A 137 12.17 7.72 3.50
C ILE A 137 11.82 7.49 4.96
N ILE A 138 10.82 8.20 5.45
CA ILE A 138 10.25 8.01 6.78
C ILE A 138 8.82 7.50 6.58
N ALA A 139 8.50 6.35 7.14
CA ALA A 139 7.21 5.72 7.03
C ALA A 139 6.73 5.21 8.38
N ALA A 140 5.41 5.26 8.61
CA ALA A 140 4.75 4.60 9.72
C ALA A 140 3.96 3.41 9.20
N ASP A 141 4.27 2.21 9.68
CA ASP A 141 3.51 1.00 9.40
C ASP A 141 2.44 0.83 10.48
N CYS A 142 1.31 1.49 10.26
CA CYS A 142 0.14 1.40 11.14
C CYS A 142 -0.86 0.32 10.69
N GLY A 143 -0.48 -0.58 9.79
CA GLY A 143 -1.27 -1.74 9.42
C GLY A 143 -1.45 -2.70 10.59
N ALA A 144 -2.64 -3.30 10.71
CA ALA A 144 -2.91 -4.31 11.73
C ALA A 144 -2.05 -5.57 11.47
N ASP A 145 -1.09 -5.79 12.33
CA ASP A 145 -0.15 -6.92 12.29
C ASP A 145 0.17 -7.38 13.72
N PRO A 146 -0.81 -7.98 14.41
CA PRO A 146 -0.69 -8.33 15.83
C PRO A 146 0.41 -9.35 16.11
N SER A 147 0.85 -10.08 15.10
CA SER A 147 1.95 -11.05 15.19
C SER A 147 3.30 -10.47 14.75
N TYR A 148 3.37 -9.22 14.34
CA TYR A 148 4.58 -8.54 13.85
C TYR A 148 5.31 -9.32 12.76
N LEU A 149 4.55 -9.85 11.79
CA LEU A 149 5.09 -10.60 10.65
C LEU A 149 5.68 -9.70 9.57
N PHE A 150 5.42 -8.42 9.60
CA PHE A 150 5.89 -7.42 8.62
C PHE A 150 5.61 -7.82 7.15
N ALA A 151 4.45 -8.47 6.90
CA ALA A 151 4.10 -8.97 5.58
C ALA A 151 4.06 -7.88 4.49
N ASP A 152 3.64 -6.66 4.85
CA ASP A 152 3.64 -5.51 3.93
C ASP A 152 5.06 -5.06 3.60
N LEU A 153 5.97 -5.06 4.59
CA LEU A 153 7.39 -4.75 4.40
C LEU A 153 8.08 -5.83 3.55
N GLU A 154 7.82 -7.11 3.80
CA GLU A 154 8.32 -8.21 2.96
C GLU A 154 7.89 -8.06 1.50
N SER A 155 6.60 -7.76 1.29
CA SER A 155 6.05 -7.50 -0.04
C SER A 155 6.72 -6.30 -0.72
N LEU A 156 6.99 -5.22 0.05
CA LEU A 156 7.71 -4.04 -0.42
C LEU A 156 9.13 -4.37 -0.87
N VAL A 157 9.91 -5.09 -0.04
CA VAL A 157 11.30 -5.48 -0.36
C VAL A 157 11.34 -6.27 -1.67
N ARG A 158 10.42 -7.23 -1.84
CA ARG A 158 10.30 -8.01 -3.07
C ARG A 158 9.98 -7.14 -4.29
N LYS A 159 9.04 -6.19 -4.16
CA LYS A 159 8.67 -5.25 -5.23
C LYS A 159 9.80 -4.27 -5.55
N ALA A 160 10.52 -3.78 -4.54
CA ALA A 160 11.69 -2.92 -4.72
C ALA A 160 12.73 -3.59 -5.62
N LYS A 161 12.99 -4.88 -5.36
CA LYS A 161 13.93 -5.66 -6.18
C LYS A 161 13.44 -5.90 -7.60
N ILE A 162 12.16 -6.24 -7.76
CA ILE A 162 11.58 -6.58 -9.09
C ILE A 162 11.40 -5.33 -9.95
N ASP A 163 10.86 -4.26 -9.37
CA ASP A 163 10.41 -3.09 -10.15
C ASP A 163 11.53 -2.07 -10.36
N PHE A 164 12.52 -2.00 -9.44
CA PHE A 164 13.54 -0.95 -9.43
C PHE A 164 14.97 -1.46 -9.34
N ASP A 165 15.17 -2.78 -9.24
CA ASP A 165 16.46 -3.41 -8.90
C ASP A 165 17.10 -2.78 -7.65
N ALA A 166 16.27 -2.36 -6.71
CA ALA A 166 16.68 -1.78 -5.44
C ALA A 166 16.72 -2.86 -4.37
N THR A 167 17.77 -2.84 -3.53
CA THR A 167 17.91 -3.72 -2.37
C THR A 167 17.75 -2.93 -1.09
N ILE A 168 17.08 -3.53 -0.09
CA ILE A 168 16.92 -2.96 1.24
C ILE A 168 17.57 -3.91 2.24
N GLU A 169 18.55 -3.41 2.96
CA GLU A 169 19.28 -4.13 4.01
C GLU A 169 18.89 -3.52 5.36
N PHE A 170 18.39 -4.35 6.28
CA PHE A 170 18.02 -3.89 7.61
C PHE A 170 19.21 -3.90 8.53
N LEU A 171 19.38 -2.82 9.28
CA LEU A 171 20.47 -2.61 10.22
C LEU A 171 19.98 -2.96 11.63
N ASP A 172 20.80 -3.70 12.36
CA ASP A 172 20.55 -4.06 13.75
C ASP A 172 21.03 -2.98 14.74
N SER A 173 20.76 -3.20 16.02
CA SER A 173 21.20 -2.32 17.10
C SER A 173 22.72 -2.24 17.25
N GLU A 174 23.48 -3.25 16.80
CA GLU A 174 24.95 -3.26 16.87
C GLU A 174 25.54 -2.29 15.83
N SER A 175 24.80 -2.01 14.76
CA SER A 175 25.18 -1.04 13.73
C SER A 175 24.99 0.42 14.17
N ALA A 176 24.36 0.67 15.32
CA ALA A 176 24.11 2.01 15.83
C ALA A 176 25.33 2.52 16.62
N ASN A 177 25.84 3.70 16.25
CA ASN A 177 26.93 4.36 16.99
C ASN A 177 26.45 5.14 18.24
N ASP A 178 25.15 5.21 18.46
CA ASP A 178 24.49 5.93 19.55
C ASP A 178 23.69 4.96 20.41
N ALA A 179 23.88 5.01 21.73
CA ALA A 179 23.23 4.11 22.66
C ALA A 179 21.69 4.29 22.72
N ALA A 180 21.20 5.52 22.55
CA ALA A 180 19.78 5.78 22.53
C ALA A 180 19.14 5.21 21.27
N LEU A 181 19.78 5.36 20.13
CA LEU A 181 19.36 4.74 18.87
C LEU A 181 19.41 3.22 18.97
N ALA A 182 20.48 2.64 19.52
CA ALA A 182 20.61 1.19 19.72
C ALA A 182 19.47 0.62 20.59
N GLY A 183 18.99 1.40 21.57
CA GLY A 183 17.89 1.02 22.46
C GLY A 183 16.53 0.88 21.78
N ILE A 184 16.29 1.61 20.70
CA ILE A 184 15.00 1.65 19.99
C ILE A 184 15.04 0.95 18.61
N LEU A 185 16.25 0.66 18.12
CA LEU A 185 16.45 0.06 16.80
C LEU A 185 16.27 -1.47 16.88
N GLY A 186 15.45 -1.99 15.96
CA GLY A 186 15.24 -3.41 15.75
C GLY A 186 15.21 -3.78 14.29
N THR A 187 15.34 -5.06 14.02
CA THR A 187 15.07 -5.64 12.69
C THR A 187 13.66 -6.23 12.67
N PRO A 188 13.06 -6.47 11.49
CA PRO A 188 11.76 -7.12 11.41
C PRO A 188 11.69 -8.45 12.19
N GLU A 189 12.82 -9.19 12.29
CA GLU A 189 12.88 -10.45 13.01
C GLU A 189 12.99 -10.26 14.54
N SER A 190 13.48 -9.10 15.00
CA SER A 190 13.70 -8.82 16.42
C SER A 190 12.55 -8.08 17.11
N ILE A 191 11.62 -7.54 16.32
CA ILE A 191 10.44 -6.84 16.82
C ILE A 191 9.27 -7.83 16.84
N GLY A 192 8.76 -8.15 18.03
CA GLY A 192 7.69 -9.10 18.24
C GLY A 192 6.50 -8.52 19.01
N PRO A 193 5.48 -9.34 19.30
CA PRO A 193 4.23 -8.90 19.96
C PRO A 193 4.43 -8.57 21.45
N ASP A 194 5.44 -9.13 22.08
CA ASP A 194 5.71 -8.87 23.51
C ASP A 194 6.16 -7.42 23.74
N PRO A 195 5.83 -6.78 24.88
CA PRO A 195 6.31 -5.45 25.19
C PRO A 195 7.84 -5.36 25.09
N GLY A 196 8.34 -4.25 24.58
CA GLY A 196 9.78 -4.05 24.40
C GLY A 196 10.13 -2.62 24.05
N SER A 197 11.43 -2.31 23.98
CA SER A 197 11.92 -0.96 23.69
C SER A 197 12.09 -0.67 22.18
N ARG A 198 12.20 -1.69 21.34
CA ARG A 198 12.51 -1.56 19.92
C ARG A 198 11.25 -1.37 19.08
N TRP A 199 11.17 -0.25 18.36
CA TRP A 199 10.01 0.11 17.54
C TRP A 199 10.40 0.76 16.20
N LEU A 200 11.68 1.00 15.98
CA LEU A 200 12.21 1.62 14.78
C LEU A 200 12.98 0.58 13.97
N VAL A 201 12.63 0.44 12.69
CA VAL A 201 13.40 -0.35 11.72
C VAL A 201 14.18 0.60 10.83
N LEU A 202 15.50 0.42 10.78
CA LEU A 202 16.39 1.20 9.93
C LEU A 202 16.83 0.33 8.74
N GLY A 203 16.55 0.79 7.52
CA GLY A 203 16.95 0.14 6.29
C GLY A 203 17.91 0.99 5.46
N ARG A 204 18.97 0.38 4.97
CA ARG A 204 19.84 0.93 3.93
C ARG A 204 19.28 0.51 2.58
N ILE A 205 18.95 1.47 1.73
CA ILE A 205 18.48 1.23 0.37
C ILE A 205 19.66 1.42 -0.58
N ARG A 206 19.94 0.42 -1.41
CA ARG A 206 20.85 0.57 -2.55
C ARG A 206 20.02 0.55 -3.83
N TYR A 207 20.09 1.63 -4.57
CA TYR A 207 19.41 1.77 -5.86
C TYR A 207 20.22 1.18 -7.02
N CYS A 208 19.60 0.98 -8.17
CA CYS A 208 20.23 0.40 -9.37
C CYS A 208 21.38 1.23 -9.96
N ASP A 209 21.54 2.49 -9.54
CA ASP A 209 22.63 3.38 -9.92
C ASP A 209 23.70 3.49 -8.81
N ASP A 210 23.71 2.55 -7.87
CA ASP A 210 24.56 2.52 -6.68
C ASP A 210 24.37 3.69 -5.70
N SER A 211 23.41 4.57 -5.94
CA SER A 211 23.06 5.59 -4.96
C SER A 211 22.44 4.96 -3.72
N ILE A 212 22.65 5.59 -2.56
CA ILE A 212 22.23 5.09 -1.26
C ILE A 212 21.06 5.94 -0.73
N GLY A 213 20.03 5.27 -0.24
CA GLY A 213 18.94 5.85 0.54
C GLY A 213 18.85 5.25 1.94
N THR A 214 18.08 5.90 2.79
CA THR A 214 17.79 5.45 4.15
C THR A 214 16.30 5.32 4.34
N LEU A 215 15.84 4.18 4.85
CA LEU A 215 14.47 3.93 5.26
C LEU A 215 14.40 3.94 6.78
N LEU A 216 13.54 4.78 7.32
CA LEU A 216 13.13 4.80 8.72
C LEU A 216 11.68 4.33 8.78
N LEU A 217 11.43 3.13 9.30
CA LEU A 217 10.09 2.58 9.46
C LEU A 217 9.74 2.53 10.94
N VAL A 218 8.70 3.26 11.31
CA VAL A 218 8.12 3.25 12.65
C VAL A 218 7.02 2.19 12.70
N LYS A 219 7.13 1.25 13.63
CA LYS A 219 6.10 0.22 13.90
C LYS A 219 5.49 0.48 15.26
N PRO A 220 4.21 0.89 15.35
CA PRO A 220 3.52 1.03 16.63
C PRO A 220 3.54 -0.30 17.41
N ARG A 221 3.94 -0.24 18.65
CA ARG A 221 3.94 -1.40 19.55
C ARG A 221 3.81 -0.98 21.00
N ARG A 222 3.46 -1.93 21.86
CA ARG A 222 3.47 -1.74 23.31
C ARG A 222 4.91 -1.63 23.80
N LEU A 223 5.24 -0.49 24.43
CA LEU A 223 6.56 -0.24 24.99
C LEU A 223 6.57 -0.53 26.48
N GLU A 224 7.72 -0.96 27.03
CA GLU A 224 7.91 -1.16 28.46
C GLU A 224 7.80 0.15 29.26
N SER A 225 8.13 1.27 28.64
CA SER A 225 8.17 2.60 29.26
C SER A 225 6.97 3.48 28.94
N MET A 226 5.82 2.88 28.59
CA MET A 226 4.60 3.66 28.32
C MET A 226 4.08 4.36 29.57
N PRO A 227 3.46 5.55 29.46
CA PRO A 227 2.72 6.20 30.53
C PRO A 227 1.61 5.28 31.10
N PHE A 228 1.25 5.50 32.37
CA PHE A 228 0.30 4.64 33.07
C PHE A 228 -1.07 4.56 32.39
N ASP A 229 -1.57 5.67 31.89
CA ASP A 229 -2.85 5.77 31.17
C ASP A 229 -2.86 4.96 29.88
N MET A 230 -1.77 5.02 29.11
CA MET A 230 -1.58 4.23 27.90
C MET A 230 -1.44 2.73 28.21
N LEU A 231 -0.73 2.36 29.27
CA LEU A 231 -0.67 0.97 29.74
C LEU A 231 -2.05 0.47 30.15
N ALA A 232 -2.79 1.26 30.92
CA ALA A 232 -4.14 0.92 31.35
C ALA A 232 -5.13 0.79 30.17
N TYR A 233 -4.94 1.59 29.12
CA TYR A 233 -5.70 1.43 27.90
C TYR A 233 -5.34 0.13 27.17
N ALA A 234 -4.05 -0.14 26.97
CA ALA A 234 -3.57 -1.34 26.29
C ALA A 234 -3.99 -2.64 27.01
N ASP A 235 -4.02 -2.64 28.36
CA ASP A 235 -4.47 -3.79 29.15
C ASP A 235 -5.96 -4.09 28.94
N ARG A 236 -6.77 -3.05 28.74
CA ARG A 236 -8.21 -3.20 28.45
C ARG A 236 -8.50 -3.49 26.99
N ASN A 237 -7.57 -3.15 26.09
CA ASN A 237 -7.69 -3.30 24.65
C ASN A 237 -6.53 -4.15 24.09
N PRO A 238 -6.61 -5.49 24.16
CA PRO A 238 -5.51 -6.39 23.81
C PRO A 238 -5.00 -6.25 22.37
N ASN A 239 -5.82 -5.73 21.47
CA ASN A 239 -5.44 -5.48 20.09
C ASN A 239 -4.67 -4.16 19.91
N SER A 240 -4.58 -3.29 20.92
CA SER A 240 -3.81 -2.06 20.84
C SER A 240 -2.29 -2.38 20.82
N PRO A 241 -1.50 -1.70 19.98
CA PRO A 241 -1.84 -0.70 18.98
C PRO A 241 -2.07 -1.28 17.57
N GLN A 242 -2.48 -2.54 17.46
CA GLN A 242 -2.66 -3.26 16.19
C GLN A 242 -4.14 -3.46 15.83
N GLN A 243 -5.01 -2.50 16.17
CA GLN A 243 -6.41 -2.54 15.80
C GLN A 243 -6.58 -2.49 14.27
N THR A 244 -7.61 -3.17 13.78
CA THR A 244 -7.89 -3.23 12.35
C THR A 244 -8.55 -1.94 11.87
N THR A 245 -8.40 -1.61 10.59
CA THR A 245 -9.13 -0.51 9.93
C THR A 245 -10.65 -0.71 9.90
N GLY A 246 -11.15 -1.86 10.34
CA GLY A 246 -12.58 -2.10 10.57
C GLY A 246 -13.13 -1.31 11.77
N ASP A 247 -12.27 -0.92 12.69
CA ASP A 247 -12.61 0.00 13.77
C ASP A 247 -12.60 1.44 13.22
N GLN A 248 -13.79 1.95 12.93
CA GLN A 248 -13.99 3.26 12.27
C GLN A 248 -14.41 4.34 13.27
N PHE A 249 -14.63 3.98 14.53
CA PHE A 249 -15.21 4.85 15.54
C PHE A 249 -14.27 4.96 16.74
N PHE A 250 -13.30 5.85 16.63
CA PHE A 250 -12.38 6.16 17.72
C PHE A 250 -13.09 6.92 18.81
N ASP A 251 -13.02 6.42 20.04
CA ASP A 251 -13.37 7.19 21.23
C ASP A 251 -12.19 8.06 21.69
N GLU A 252 -12.45 8.92 22.68
CA GLU A 252 -11.43 9.82 23.22
C GLU A 252 -10.24 9.05 23.79
N ALA A 253 -10.49 7.98 24.54
CA ALA A 253 -9.43 7.17 25.16
C ALA A 253 -8.55 6.48 24.11
N GLN A 254 -9.14 6.01 23.02
CA GLN A 254 -8.41 5.43 21.89
C GLN A 254 -7.55 6.47 21.20
N TRP A 255 -8.13 7.66 20.92
CA TRP A 255 -7.41 8.74 20.26
C TRP A 255 -6.19 9.23 21.06
N GLU A 256 -6.36 9.42 22.37
CA GLU A 256 -5.26 9.89 23.26
C GLU A 256 -4.18 8.82 23.49
N SER A 257 -4.47 7.55 23.18
CA SER A 257 -3.55 6.44 23.40
C SER A 257 -2.70 6.07 22.16
N TYR A 258 -2.98 6.69 21.02
CA TYR A 258 -2.22 6.52 19.78
C TYR A 258 -1.32 7.70 19.50
#